data_85cea47c2b4adc4a21fc3fcc0d21a4eb
#
_entry.id   85cea47c2b4adc4a21fc3fcc0d21a4eb
#
_cell.length_a   1.000
_cell.length_b   1.000
_cell.length_c   1.000
_cell.angle_alpha   90.00
_cell.angle_beta   90.00
_cell.angle_gamma   90.00
#
_symmetry.space_group_name_H-M   'P 1'
#
loop_
_entity.id
_entity.type
_entity.pdbx_description
1 polymer ?
#
loop_
_entity_poly.entity_id
_entity_poly.type
_entity_poly.pdbx_seq_one_letter_code
_entity_poly.pdbx_strand_id
1 'polypeptide(L)'
;MSVPLLNCDHQALSQVIQIREVADTYPLMLENAEPLTEDVGTNPKDIAQVKLMTSCAVGTPIEEGGSGDPSPMTAFGVMERIKALTEEVLGSKSLVGIRVAIQGLGKVGMSLVA
;
A
#
# COMPACT_ATOMS: atom_id res chain seq x y z
N MET A 1 -14.73 -24.69 10.01
CA MET A 1 -13.31 -24.50 10.36
C MET A 1 -13.18 -23.11 10.94
N SER A 2 -12.90 -22.99 12.24
CA SER A 2 -12.66 -21.68 12.87
C SER A 2 -11.23 -21.26 12.57
N VAL A 3 -11.08 -20.17 11.83
CA VAL A 3 -9.78 -19.51 11.63
C VAL A 3 -9.37 -18.90 12.98
N PRO A 4 -8.17 -19.16 13.51
CA PRO A 4 -7.72 -18.53 14.73
C PRO A 4 -7.61 -17.02 14.49
N LEU A 5 -8.30 -16.24 15.31
CA LEU A 5 -8.17 -14.78 15.37
C LEU A 5 -6.76 -14.44 15.90
N LEU A 6 -5.81 -14.32 15.02
CA LEU A 6 -4.50 -13.74 15.34
C LEU A 6 -4.67 -12.23 15.47
N ASN A 7 -4.27 -11.74 16.61
CA ASN A 7 -4.02 -10.38 17.08
C ASN A 7 -3.93 -9.30 15.97
N CYS A 8 -5.02 -9.11 15.23
CA CYS A 8 -5.14 -8.04 14.26
C CYS A 8 -5.62 -6.79 15.00
N ASP A 9 -5.02 -5.65 14.69
CA ASP A 9 -5.51 -4.35 15.10
C ASP A 9 -7.01 -4.24 14.76
N HIS A 10 -7.82 -3.71 15.68
CA HIS A 10 -9.26 -3.59 15.51
C HIS A 10 -9.67 -2.89 14.20
N GLN A 11 -8.80 -2.01 13.68
CA GLN A 11 -9.02 -1.26 12.45
C GLN A 11 -8.82 -2.16 11.22
N ALA A 12 -7.81 -3.02 11.21
CA ALA A 12 -7.58 -3.99 10.15
C ALA A 12 -8.70 -5.04 10.11
N LEU A 13 -9.17 -5.50 11.26
CA LEU A 13 -10.32 -6.42 11.34
C LEU A 13 -11.60 -5.82 10.77
N SER A 14 -11.88 -4.53 11.02
CA SER A 14 -13.07 -3.88 10.48
C SER A 14 -13.02 -3.78 8.95
N GLN A 15 -11.85 -3.52 8.37
CA GLN A 15 -11.65 -3.48 6.91
C GLN A 15 -11.79 -4.88 6.29
N VAL A 16 -11.22 -5.90 6.90
CA VAL A 16 -11.35 -7.30 6.44
C VAL A 16 -12.82 -7.76 6.50
N ILE A 17 -13.57 -7.38 7.54
CA ILE A 17 -14.99 -7.68 7.67
C ILE A 17 -15.80 -6.97 6.57
N GLN A 18 -15.52 -5.69 6.30
CA GLN A 18 -16.18 -4.94 5.24
C GLN A 18 -15.92 -5.54 3.85
N ILE A 19 -14.67 -5.95 3.57
CA ILE A 19 -14.32 -6.61 2.29
C ILE A 19 -15.05 -7.95 2.16
N ARG A 20 -15.17 -8.73 3.22
CA ARG A 20 -15.89 -10.00 3.21
C ARG A 20 -17.37 -9.79 2.94
N GLU A 21 -17.98 -8.79 3.57
CA GLU A 21 -19.40 -8.46 3.39
C GLU A 21 -19.69 -8.03 1.94
N VAL A 22 -18.79 -7.23 1.35
CA VAL A 22 -18.85 -6.83 -0.06
C VAL A 22 -18.65 -8.05 -0.98
N ALA A 23 -17.70 -8.93 -0.68
CA ALA A 23 -17.43 -10.14 -1.46
C ALA A 23 -18.62 -11.11 -1.47
N ASP A 24 -19.27 -11.29 -0.32
CA ASP A 24 -20.44 -12.16 -0.20
C ASP A 24 -21.69 -11.57 -0.87
N THR A 25 -21.78 -10.22 -0.93
CA THR A 25 -22.94 -9.52 -1.49
C THR A 25 -22.81 -9.27 -3.00
N TYR A 26 -21.58 -9.08 -3.50
CA TYR A 26 -21.32 -8.72 -4.91
C TYR A 26 -20.16 -9.53 -5.51
N PRO A 27 -20.29 -10.86 -5.65
CA PRO A 27 -19.21 -11.71 -6.17
C PRO A 27 -18.73 -11.28 -7.57
N LEU A 28 -19.65 -10.81 -8.43
CA LEU A 28 -19.31 -10.34 -9.79
C LEU A 28 -18.52 -9.02 -9.81
N MET A 29 -18.61 -8.19 -8.77
CA MET A 29 -17.81 -6.97 -8.66
C MET A 29 -16.34 -7.28 -8.37
N LEU A 30 -16.05 -8.39 -7.68
CA LEU A 30 -14.68 -8.77 -7.35
C LEU A 30 -13.95 -9.48 -8.51
N GLU A 31 -14.66 -10.12 -9.41
CA GLU A 31 -14.07 -10.72 -10.62
C GLU A 31 -13.53 -9.66 -11.59
N ASN A 32 -14.08 -8.44 -11.55
CA ASN A 32 -13.68 -7.29 -12.39
C ASN A 32 -13.09 -6.14 -11.58
N ALA A 33 -12.86 -6.32 -10.28
CA ALA A 33 -12.31 -5.28 -9.41
C ALA A 33 -10.82 -5.06 -9.69
N GLU A 34 -10.38 -3.82 -9.57
CA GLU A 34 -8.96 -3.50 -9.51
C GLU A 34 -8.30 -4.24 -8.34
N PRO A 35 -7.02 -4.62 -8.45
CA PRO A 35 -6.33 -5.34 -7.39
C PRO A 35 -6.39 -4.60 -6.05
N LEU A 36 -6.86 -5.29 -5.01
CA LEU A 36 -6.86 -4.79 -3.64
C LEU A 36 -5.43 -4.84 -3.10
N THR A 37 -4.95 -3.74 -2.55
CA THR A 37 -3.64 -3.64 -1.94
C THR A 37 -3.71 -2.92 -0.60
N GLU A 38 -2.59 -2.86 0.12
CA GLU A 38 -2.52 -2.14 1.38
C GLU A 38 -2.72 -0.62 1.18
N ASP A 39 -3.31 0.01 2.19
CA ASP A 39 -3.45 1.44 2.32
C ASP A 39 -3.20 1.82 3.80
N VAL A 40 -3.50 3.07 4.18
CA VAL A 40 -3.28 3.55 5.54
C VAL A 40 -3.87 2.61 6.59
N GLY A 41 -3.08 2.23 7.58
CA GLY A 41 -3.50 1.36 8.68
C GLY A 41 -3.43 -0.14 8.39
N THR A 42 -3.00 -0.55 7.20
CA THR A 42 -2.80 -1.96 6.84
C THR A 42 -1.35 -2.26 6.47
N ASN A 43 -1.03 -3.54 6.34
CA ASN A 43 0.31 -4.04 6.01
C ASN A 43 0.21 -5.33 5.17
N PRO A 44 1.32 -5.84 4.58
CA PRO A 44 1.28 -7.04 3.74
C PRO A 44 0.68 -8.28 4.40
N LYS A 45 0.79 -8.43 5.73
CA LYS A 45 0.20 -9.59 6.44
C LYS A 45 -1.32 -9.48 6.52
N ASP A 46 -1.86 -8.25 6.61
CA ASP A 46 -3.31 -8.03 6.57
C ASP A 46 -3.84 -8.38 5.18
N ILE A 47 -3.11 -7.99 4.12
CA ILE A 47 -3.45 -8.35 2.74
C ILE A 47 -3.37 -9.87 2.51
N ALA A 48 -2.45 -10.58 3.16
CA ALA A 48 -2.41 -12.04 3.12
C ALA A 48 -3.70 -12.68 3.67
N GLN A 49 -4.32 -12.09 4.71
CA GLN A 49 -5.64 -12.56 5.20
C GLN A 49 -6.75 -12.28 4.17
N VAL A 50 -6.74 -11.10 3.55
CA VAL A 50 -7.69 -10.76 2.48
C VAL A 50 -7.57 -11.72 1.31
N LYS A 51 -6.34 -12.10 0.93
CA LYS A 51 -6.07 -13.04 -0.16
C LYS A 51 -6.66 -14.44 0.05
N LEU A 52 -6.94 -14.84 1.29
CA LEU A 52 -7.66 -16.09 1.56
C LEU A 52 -9.12 -16.05 1.08
N MET A 53 -9.67 -14.84 0.88
CA MET A 53 -11.06 -14.64 0.49
C MET A 53 -11.23 -14.21 -0.96
N THR A 54 -10.17 -13.68 -1.61
CA THR A 54 -10.22 -13.22 -3.00
C THR A 54 -8.87 -13.34 -3.68
N SER A 55 -8.86 -13.68 -4.97
CA SER A 55 -7.66 -13.68 -5.82
C SER A 55 -7.20 -12.28 -6.23
N CYS A 56 -8.05 -11.25 -6.03
CA CYS A 56 -7.76 -9.87 -6.45
C CYS A 56 -6.85 -9.12 -5.47
N ALA A 57 -6.40 -9.73 -4.36
CA ALA A 57 -5.49 -9.09 -3.41
C ALA A 57 -4.03 -9.22 -3.87
N VAL A 58 -3.30 -8.10 -3.89
CA VAL A 58 -1.87 -8.00 -4.22
C VAL A 58 -1.11 -7.29 -3.10
N GLY A 59 0.22 -7.51 -3.00
CA GLY A 59 1.01 -6.92 -1.93
C GLY A 59 1.14 -7.80 -0.69
N THR A 60 0.90 -9.11 -0.83
CA THR A 60 1.22 -10.08 0.24
C THR A 60 2.72 -10.14 0.50
N PRO A 61 3.16 -10.68 1.66
CA PRO A 61 4.58 -10.81 1.98
C PRO A 61 5.39 -11.50 0.87
N ILE A 62 6.64 -11.07 0.69
CA ILE A 62 7.55 -11.65 -0.33
C ILE A 62 7.78 -13.14 -0.06
N GLU A 63 7.86 -13.53 1.21
CA GLU A 63 8.03 -14.92 1.64
C GLU A 63 6.85 -15.83 1.23
N GLU A 64 5.70 -15.21 0.97
CA GLU A 64 4.48 -15.88 0.49
C GLU A 64 4.28 -15.72 -1.02
N GLY A 65 5.32 -15.31 -1.74
CA GLY A 65 5.29 -15.10 -3.19
C GLY A 65 4.57 -13.82 -3.63
N GLY A 66 4.38 -12.86 -2.72
CA GLY A 66 3.81 -11.55 -2.99
C GLY A 66 4.83 -10.51 -3.40
N SER A 67 4.36 -9.30 -3.69
CA SER A 67 5.20 -8.14 -4.05
C SER A 67 5.72 -7.36 -2.83
N GLY A 68 5.22 -7.67 -1.63
CA GLY A 68 5.58 -6.97 -0.40
C GLY A 68 5.02 -5.55 -0.31
N ASP A 69 5.63 -4.75 0.57
CA ASP A 69 5.26 -3.35 0.83
C ASP A 69 5.58 -2.47 -0.40
N PRO A 70 4.60 -1.77 -0.99
CA PRO A 70 4.82 -0.89 -2.14
C PRO A 70 5.47 0.46 -1.78
N SER A 71 5.62 0.78 -0.49
CA SER A 71 6.04 2.11 -0.04
C SER A 71 7.40 2.56 -0.58
N PRO A 72 8.44 1.71 -0.71
CA PRO A 72 9.71 2.12 -1.31
C PRO A 72 9.57 2.52 -2.78
N MET A 73 8.76 1.79 -3.56
CA MET A 73 8.52 2.12 -4.96
C MET A 73 7.69 3.39 -5.11
N THR A 74 6.72 3.60 -4.21
CA THR A 74 5.94 4.83 -4.14
C THR A 74 6.85 6.02 -3.81
N ALA A 75 7.75 5.90 -2.85
CA ALA A 75 8.74 6.93 -2.50
C ALA A 75 9.66 7.24 -3.68
N PHE A 76 10.13 6.22 -4.40
CA PHE A 76 10.91 6.40 -5.62
C PHE A 76 10.15 7.22 -6.67
N GLY A 77 8.88 6.89 -6.93
CA GLY A 77 8.03 7.66 -7.85
C GLY A 77 7.82 9.11 -7.43
N VAL A 78 7.69 9.37 -6.11
CA VAL A 78 7.62 10.73 -5.56
C VAL A 78 8.94 11.47 -5.78
N MET A 79 10.09 10.83 -5.54
CA MET A 79 11.41 11.42 -5.77
C MET A 79 11.62 11.83 -7.24
N GLU A 80 11.23 10.97 -8.17
CA GLU A 80 11.33 11.29 -9.61
C GLU A 80 10.43 12.47 -10.01
N ARG A 81 9.24 12.58 -9.40
CA ARG A 81 8.37 13.75 -9.59
C ARG A 81 8.98 15.03 -9.01
N ILE A 82 9.61 14.97 -7.85
CA ILE A 82 10.32 16.13 -7.27
C ILE A 82 11.42 16.59 -8.22
N LYS A 83 12.22 15.67 -8.77
CA LYS A 83 13.28 16.00 -9.75
C LYS A 83 12.70 16.65 -11.01
N ALA A 84 11.61 16.10 -11.56
CA ALA A 84 10.97 16.65 -12.74
C ALA A 84 10.41 18.07 -12.49
N LEU A 85 9.77 18.29 -11.35
CA LEU A 85 9.28 19.61 -10.96
C LEU A 85 10.43 20.61 -10.75
N THR A 86 11.53 20.16 -10.17
CA THR A 86 12.73 21.00 -9.95
C THR A 86 13.35 21.39 -11.30
N GLU A 87 13.38 20.47 -12.26
CA GLU A 87 13.84 20.76 -13.62
C GLU A 87 12.95 21.82 -14.31
N GLU A 88 11.63 21.64 -14.21
CA GLU A 88 10.66 22.56 -14.83
C GLU A 88 10.75 23.97 -14.22
N VAL A 89 10.87 24.08 -12.89
CA VAL A 89 10.81 25.36 -12.17
C VAL A 89 12.17 26.05 -12.07
N LEU A 90 13.25 25.28 -11.88
CA LEU A 90 14.59 25.78 -11.60
C LEU A 90 15.60 25.48 -12.70
N GLY A 91 15.20 24.78 -13.76
CA GLY A 91 16.04 24.44 -14.92
C GLY A 91 17.08 23.33 -14.64
N SER A 92 16.96 22.59 -13.54
CA SER A 92 17.91 21.52 -13.17
C SER A 92 17.23 20.42 -12.39
N LYS A 93 17.57 19.15 -12.68
CA LYS A 93 17.14 17.97 -11.89
C LYS A 93 17.93 17.78 -10.60
N SER A 94 18.99 18.55 -10.40
CA SER A 94 19.80 18.45 -9.18
C SER A 94 19.02 18.97 -7.98
N LEU A 95 18.96 18.16 -6.95
CA LEU A 95 18.36 18.53 -5.66
C LEU A 95 19.37 19.13 -4.68
N VAL A 96 20.63 19.33 -5.09
CA VAL A 96 21.66 19.91 -4.24
C VAL A 96 21.27 21.34 -3.86
N GLY A 97 21.17 21.60 -2.56
CA GLY A 97 20.76 22.90 -2.00
C GLY A 97 19.26 23.15 -1.99
N ILE A 98 18.46 22.25 -2.52
CA ILE A 98 16.99 22.33 -2.46
C ILE A 98 16.51 21.87 -1.08
N ARG A 99 15.60 22.63 -0.49
CA ARG A 99 14.93 22.27 0.75
C ARG A 99 13.55 21.71 0.43
N VAL A 100 13.31 20.45 0.85
CA VAL A 100 12.03 19.75 0.69
C VAL A 100 11.39 19.57 2.06
N ALA A 101 10.13 19.94 2.20
CA ALA A 101 9.34 19.68 3.40
C ALA A 101 8.48 18.42 3.16
N ILE A 102 8.54 17.48 4.10
CA ILE A 102 7.75 16.25 4.06
C ILE A 102 6.75 16.28 5.21
N GLN A 103 5.46 16.22 4.88
CA GLN A 103 4.39 16.09 5.87
C GLN A 103 3.98 14.62 5.98
N GLY A 104 4.15 14.05 7.17
CA GLY A 104 3.87 12.65 7.47
C GLY A 104 5.09 11.74 7.25
N LEU A 105 5.50 11.05 8.33
CA LEU A 105 6.62 10.10 8.34
C LEU A 105 6.10 8.67 8.51
N GLY A 106 5.08 8.31 7.72
CA GLY A 106 4.65 6.93 7.53
C GLY A 106 5.65 6.16 6.65
N LYS A 107 5.28 4.96 6.20
CA LYS A 107 6.15 4.08 5.40
C LYS A 107 6.74 4.79 4.17
N VAL A 108 5.90 5.50 3.40
CA VAL A 108 6.34 6.24 2.21
C VAL A 108 7.23 7.42 2.59
N GLY A 109 6.80 8.24 3.58
CA GLY A 109 7.58 9.40 4.03
C GLY A 109 8.95 9.01 4.57
N MET A 110 9.04 7.95 5.37
CA MET A 110 10.31 7.41 5.85
C MET A 110 11.19 6.88 4.71
N SER A 111 10.61 6.18 3.74
CA SER A 111 11.35 5.69 2.55
C SER A 111 11.83 6.84 1.66
N LEU A 112 11.17 8.00 1.70
CA LEU A 112 11.57 9.17 0.93
C LEU A 112 12.75 9.93 1.58
N VAL A 113 12.89 9.84 2.90
CA VAL A 113 13.95 10.51 3.68
C VAL A 113 15.24 9.68 3.69
N ALA A 114 15.14 8.36 3.56
CA ALA A 114 16.27 7.43 3.58
C ALA A 114 17.12 7.50 2.32
#